data_cb08bc521319e1d50344866dfbe02d7f
#
_entry.id   cb08bc521319e1d50344866dfbe02d7f
#
_cell.length_a   1.000
_cell.length_b   1.000
_cell.length_c   1.000
_cell.angle_alpha   90.00
_cell.angle_beta   90.00
_cell.angle_gamma   90.00
#
_symmetry.space_group_name_H-M   'P 1'
#
loop_
_entity.id
_entity.type
_entity.pdbx_description
1 polymer ?
#
loop_
_entity_poly.entity_id
_entity_poly.type
_entity_poly.pdbx_seq_one_letter_code
_entity_poly.pdbx_strand_id
1 'polypeptide(L)'
;VDGVSPMQKHQMNTQEGNNVRVCAIKGNFDDAQTGVKKIFTTPSVAEKLAENNMLFSSANSINWGRLLPQIVYYISAYCDLVNDGKIELGDKINVVVPTGNFGNILASYYASLMGLPINKFICASNSNNVLTDFIKTGVYDKNRNFYTTISPSMDILVSSNLERLLYKLSGDNDEVTKGWMNALKSEGKYEVSDDVKAVINDKFYGGFCDDKNTEATIHEMFEQDKYLCDTHTAVAINVYKQYVGETGDKTPSVIASTASPYKFSKAVLEAVEPNATLPETEFDMVDELHKVSGAEVPAPLANLKNKTARFSDVTEVNAMENYVLGALGIE
;
A
#
# COMPACT_ATOMS: atom_id res chain seq x y z
N VAL A 1 -13.09 10.34 -2.60
CA VAL A 1 -14.31 10.48 -1.78
C VAL A 1 -14.27 11.78 -1.00
N ASP A 2 -15.43 12.34 -0.67
CA ASP A 2 -15.53 13.62 0.06
C ASP A 2 -15.17 13.51 1.56
N GLY A 3 -15.14 12.30 2.11
CA GLY A 3 -14.85 12.02 3.52
C GLY A 3 -13.39 11.75 3.88
N VAL A 4 -12.42 12.13 3.06
CA VAL A 4 -10.99 12.03 3.41
C VAL A 4 -10.59 13.13 4.38
N SER A 5 -9.44 12.98 5.06
CA SER A 5 -8.95 14.00 5.99
C SER A 5 -8.76 15.37 5.30
N PRO A 6 -8.92 16.48 6.04
CA PRO A 6 -8.75 17.82 5.51
C PRO A 6 -7.42 18.04 4.81
N MET A 7 -6.32 17.51 5.36
CA MET A 7 -4.99 17.62 4.75
C MET A 7 -4.89 16.81 3.45
N GLN A 8 -5.42 15.59 3.40
CA GLN A 8 -5.45 14.79 2.18
C GLN A 8 -6.33 15.43 1.11
N LYS A 9 -7.50 15.97 1.50
CA LYS A 9 -8.38 16.72 0.59
C LYS A 9 -7.65 17.93 0.01
N HIS A 10 -6.98 18.69 0.86
CA HIS A 10 -6.22 19.86 0.43
C HIS A 10 -5.06 19.48 -0.50
N GLN A 11 -4.32 18.40 -0.19
CA GLN A 11 -3.24 17.88 -1.04
C GLN A 11 -3.76 17.51 -2.45
N MET A 12 -4.92 16.87 -2.54
CA MET A 12 -5.53 16.56 -3.85
C MET A 12 -6.01 17.83 -4.56
N ASN A 13 -6.71 18.71 -3.87
CA ASN A 13 -7.31 19.89 -4.45
C ASN A 13 -6.31 20.96 -4.89
N THR A 14 -5.07 20.89 -4.44
CA THR A 14 -3.96 21.79 -4.81
C THR A 14 -3.02 21.21 -5.86
N GLN A 15 -3.36 20.07 -6.47
CA GLN A 15 -2.52 19.47 -7.51
C GLN A 15 -2.27 20.42 -8.67
N GLU A 16 -1.03 20.45 -9.13
CA GLU A 16 -0.56 21.32 -10.21
C GLU A 16 -0.64 20.59 -11.56
N GLY A 17 -0.55 21.35 -12.65
CA GLY A 17 -0.59 20.83 -14.02
C GLY A 17 -1.92 21.16 -14.73
N ASN A 18 -1.84 21.43 -16.03
CA ASN A 18 -3.00 21.77 -16.85
C ASN A 18 -3.80 20.54 -17.31
N ASN A 19 -3.18 19.34 -17.18
CA ASN A 19 -3.74 18.05 -17.55
C ASN A 19 -4.28 17.26 -16.34
N VAL A 20 -4.45 17.93 -15.20
CA VAL A 20 -4.96 17.33 -13.95
C VAL A 20 -6.36 17.86 -13.67
N ARG A 21 -7.26 16.97 -13.26
CA ARG A 21 -8.57 17.26 -12.68
C ARG A 21 -8.77 16.45 -11.41
N VAL A 22 -9.41 17.05 -10.42
CA VAL A 22 -9.77 16.39 -9.16
C VAL A 22 -11.24 16.63 -8.91
N CYS A 23 -11.98 15.55 -8.65
CA CYS A 23 -13.39 15.57 -8.31
C CYS A 23 -13.64 14.65 -7.12
N ALA A 24 -14.30 15.14 -6.11
CA ALA A 24 -14.72 14.35 -4.98
C ALA A 24 -16.00 13.57 -5.32
N ILE A 25 -16.13 12.36 -4.79
CA ILE A 25 -17.32 11.52 -4.93
C ILE A 25 -18.08 11.52 -3.61
N LYS A 26 -19.37 11.80 -3.67
CA LYS A 26 -20.26 11.61 -2.51
C LYS A 26 -20.52 10.11 -2.31
N GLY A 27 -19.89 9.53 -1.32
CA GLY A 27 -19.91 8.11 -1.03
C GLY A 27 -18.66 7.67 -0.30
N ASN A 28 -18.49 6.37 -0.16
CA ASN A 28 -17.30 5.77 0.44
C ASN A 28 -16.28 5.35 -0.63
N PHE A 29 -15.17 4.77 -0.18
CA PHE A 29 -14.09 4.32 -1.08
C PHE A 29 -14.54 3.21 -2.05
N ASP A 30 -15.40 2.29 -1.59
CA ASP A 30 -15.91 1.20 -2.43
C ASP A 30 -16.84 1.72 -3.53
N ASP A 31 -17.64 2.74 -3.22
CA ASP A 31 -18.49 3.42 -4.21
C ASP A 31 -17.66 4.05 -5.32
N ALA A 32 -16.60 4.78 -4.94
CA ALA A 32 -15.68 5.40 -5.89
C ALA A 32 -14.95 4.34 -6.74
N GLN A 33 -14.45 3.27 -6.11
CA GLN A 33 -13.76 2.18 -6.81
C GLN A 33 -14.67 1.44 -7.78
N THR A 34 -15.91 1.15 -7.35
CA THR A 34 -16.91 0.49 -8.19
C THR A 34 -17.31 1.37 -9.38
N GLY A 35 -17.49 2.67 -9.16
CA GLY A 35 -17.77 3.63 -10.22
C GLY A 35 -16.63 3.71 -11.25
N VAL A 36 -15.39 3.78 -10.80
CA VAL A 36 -14.21 3.77 -11.68
C VAL A 36 -14.15 2.46 -12.50
N LYS A 37 -14.29 1.30 -11.86
CA LYS A 37 -14.29 0.00 -12.56
C LYS A 37 -15.40 -0.07 -13.61
N LYS A 38 -16.59 0.43 -13.29
CA LYS A 38 -17.70 0.47 -14.24
C LYS A 38 -17.35 1.30 -15.47
N ILE A 39 -16.82 2.51 -15.29
CA ILE A 39 -16.41 3.41 -16.39
C ILE A 39 -15.37 2.72 -17.28
N PHE A 40 -14.36 2.07 -16.68
CA PHE A 40 -13.29 1.37 -17.39
C PHE A 40 -13.81 0.17 -18.23
N THR A 41 -14.88 -0.47 -17.81
CA THR A 41 -15.44 -1.67 -18.46
C THR A 41 -16.66 -1.39 -19.35
N THR A 42 -17.07 -0.12 -19.47
CA THR A 42 -18.21 0.27 -20.29
C THR A 42 -17.77 0.44 -21.76
N PRO A 43 -18.24 -0.42 -22.72
CA PRO A 43 -17.79 -0.37 -24.09
C PRO A 43 -18.02 0.97 -24.79
N SER A 44 -19.19 1.60 -24.58
CA SER A 44 -19.51 2.89 -25.18
C SER A 44 -18.58 4.02 -24.74
N VAL A 45 -18.05 3.96 -23.50
CA VAL A 45 -17.06 4.92 -23.03
C VAL A 45 -15.72 4.68 -23.72
N ALA A 46 -15.31 3.43 -23.87
CA ALA A 46 -14.09 3.07 -24.58
C ALA A 46 -14.14 3.50 -26.06
N GLU A 47 -15.27 3.34 -26.71
CA GLU A 47 -15.50 3.80 -28.10
C GLU A 47 -15.38 5.32 -28.23
N LYS A 48 -16.07 6.09 -27.36
CA LYS A 48 -15.97 7.55 -27.34
C LYS A 48 -14.53 8.04 -27.10
N LEU A 49 -13.78 7.40 -26.23
CA LEU A 49 -12.39 7.71 -26.01
C LEU A 49 -11.53 7.44 -27.24
N ALA A 50 -11.74 6.27 -27.87
CA ALA A 50 -11.00 5.88 -29.08
C ALA A 50 -11.24 6.85 -30.25
N GLU A 51 -12.47 7.30 -30.45
CA GLU A 51 -12.83 8.35 -31.44
C GLU A 51 -12.08 9.66 -31.20
N ASN A 52 -11.69 9.95 -29.95
CA ASN A 52 -10.92 11.12 -29.58
C ASN A 52 -9.41 10.83 -29.38
N ASN A 53 -8.90 9.69 -29.90
CA ASN A 53 -7.50 9.24 -29.74
C ASN A 53 -7.05 9.13 -28.29
N MET A 54 -7.94 8.72 -27.40
CA MET A 54 -7.71 8.53 -25.97
C MET A 54 -7.96 7.09 -25.55
N LEU A 55 -7.36 6.68 -24.46
CA LEU A 55 -7.64 5.41 -23.78
C LEU A 55 -7.47 5.58 -22.27
N PHE A 56 -8.17 4.76 -21.49
CA PHE A 56 -7.95 4.71 -20.06
C PHE A 56 -6.67 3.96 -19.71
N SER A 57 -6.02 4.42 -18.67
CA SER A 57 -4.93 3.72 -18.00
C SER A 57 -5.10 3.85 -16.49
N SER A 58 -4.51 2.95 -15.75
CA SER A 58 -4.54 2.93 -14.29
C SER A 58 -3.28 3.54 -13.70
N ALA A 59 -3.42 4.30 -12.62
CA ALA A 59 -2.30 4.88 -11.87
C ALA A 59 -1.96 4.11 -10.57
N ASN A 60 -2.58 2.96 -10.33
CA ASN A 60 -2.28 2.07 -9.19
C ASN A 60 -1.31 0.93 -9.57
N SER A 61 -0.97 0.07 -8.62
CA SER A 61 -0.01 -1.04 -8.80
C SER A 61 -0.49 -2.17 -9.72
N ILE A 62 -1.75 -2.16 -10.20
CA ILE A 62 -2.20 -3.04 -11.27
C ILE A 62 -1.49 -2.70 -12.57
N ASN A 63 -1.19 -1.43 -12.80
CA ASN A 63 -0.40 -1.00 -13.95
C ASN A 63 1.06 -1.45 -13.79
N TRP A 64 1.56 -2.22 -14.75
CA TRP A 64 2.95 -2.67 -14.78
C TRP A 64 3.95 -1.51 -14.70
N GLY A 65 3.66 -0.38 -15.36
CA GLY A 65 4.47 0.83 -15.28
C GLY A 65 4.57 1.45 -13.88
N ARG A 66 3.70 1.04 -12.94
CA ARG A 66 3.78 1.42 -11.51
C ARG A 66 4.48 0.37 -10.67
N LEU A 67 4.46 -0.89 -11.09
CA LEU A 67 5.12 -1.98 -10.38
C LEU A 67 6.61 -2.07 -10.76
N LEU A 68 6.92 -1.97 -12.04
CA LEU A 68 8.29 -2.12 -12.56
C LEU A 68 9.32 -1.23 -11.85
N PRO A 69 9.10 0.08 -11.65
CA PRO A 69 10.07 0.93 -10.96
C PRO A 69 10.32 0.52 -9.50
N GLN A 70 9.39 -0.17 -8.86
CA GLN A 70 9.54 -0.62 -7.47
C GLN A 70 10.59 -1.75 -7.34
N ILE A 71 10.89 -2.46 -8.41
CA ILE A 71 11.97 -3.47 -8.43
C ILE A 71 13.32 -2.80 -8.10
N VAL A 72 13.52 -1.57 -8.60
CA VAL A 72 14.76 -0.80 -8.38
C VAL A 72 15.00 -0.52 -6.90
N TYR A 73 13.97 -0.32 -6.09
CA TYR A 73 14.11 -0.04 -4.66
C TYR A 73 14.90 -1.13 -3.93
N TYR A 74 14.63 -2.39 -4.24
CA TYR A 74 15.26 -3.54 -3.59
C TYR A 74 16.69 -3.78 -4.07
N ILE A 75 16.93 -3.54 -5.36
CA ILE A 75 18.30 -3.59 -5.92
C ILE A 75 19.13 -2.46 -5.31
N SER A 76 18.60 -1.23 -5.23
CA SER A 76 19.28 -0.10 -4.61
C SER A 76 19.59 -0.38 -3.14
N ALA A 77 18.58 -0.78 -2.35
CA ALA A 77 18.77 -1.08 -0.93
C ALA A 77 19.80 -2.18 -0.69
N TYR A 78 19.85 -3.20 -1.54
CA TYR A 78 20.88 -4.23 -1.48
C TYR A 78 22.27 -3.68 -1.77
N CYS A 79 22.42 -2.86 -2.82
CA CYS A 79 23.67 -2.20 -3.15
C CYS A 79 24.15 -1.27 -2.01
N ASP A 80 23.24 -0.56 -1.38
CA ASP A 80 23.54 0.31 -0.24
C ASP A 80 24.09 -0.50 0.94
N LEU A 81 23.47 -1.64 1.27
CA LEU A 81 23.98 -2.55 2.32
C LEU A 81 25.39 -3.08 2.01
N VAL A 82 25.67 -3.42 0.74
CA VAL A 82 27.02 -3.85 0.32
C VAL A 82 28.01 -2.69 0.41
N ASN A 83 27.65 -1.50 -0.08
CA ASN A 83 28.49 -0.32 -0.06
C ASN A 83 28.82 0.14 1.37
N ASP A 84 27.87 0.01 2.28
CA ASP A 84 28.03 0.32 3.71
C ASP A 84 28.78 -0.78 4.49
N GLY A 85 29.18 -1.87 3.81
CA GLY A 85 29.88 -3.00 4.44
C GLY A 85 29.03 -3.76 5.46
N LYS A 86 27.71 -3.70 5.33
CA LYS A 86 26.78 -4.44 6.20
C LYS A 86 26.62 -5.89 5.78
N ILE A 87 26.81 -6.16 4.49
CA ILE A 87 26.81 -7.49 3.87
C ILE A 87 27.92 -7.55 2.79
N GLU A 88 28.30 -8.76 2.39
CA GLU A 88 29.12 -8.99 1.20
C GLU A 88 28.23 -9.23 -0.03
N LEU A 89 28.77 -9.00 -1.22
CA LEU A 89 28.06 -9.26 -2.47
C LEU A 89 27.76 -10.77 -2.59
N GLY A 90 26.49 -11.12 -2.69
CA GLY A 90 26.01 -12.50 -2.74
C GLY A 90 25.37 -12.96 -1.42
N ASP A 91 25.55 -12.23 -0.33
CA ASP A 91 24.86 -12.53 0.93
C ASP A 91 23.35 -12.36 0.76
N LYS A 92 22.60 -13.22 1.44
CA LYS A 92 21.13 -13.14 1.44
C LYS A 92 20.62 -12.05 2.38
N ILE A 93 19.53 -11.43 1.99
CA ILE A 93 18.76 -10.50 2.84
C ILE A 93 17.32 -10.97 3.00
N ASN A 94 16.66 -10.54 4.06
CA ASN A 94 15.20 -10.58 4.14
C ASN A 94 14.61 -9.25 3.67
N VAL A 95 13.40 -9.29 3.15
CA VAL A 95 12.65 -8.12 2.76
C VAL A 95 11.32 -8.10 3.50
N VAL A 96 11.05 -7.01 4.26
CA VAL A 96 9.85 -6.82 5.05
C VAL A 96 9.00 -5.73 4.41
N VAL A 97 7.76 -6.02 4.11
CA VAL A 97 6.90 -5.08 3.37
C VAL A 97 5.54 -4.94 4.04
N PRO A 98 5.15 -3.70 4.42
CA PRO A 98 3.77 -3.43 4.81
C PRO A 98 2.87 -3.62 3.58
N THR A 99 1.99 -4.61 3.62
CA THR A 99 1.38 -5.15 2.40
C THR A 99 -0.14 -5.03 2.41
N GLY A 100 -0.69 -4.33 1.42
CA GLY A 100 -2.10 -4.34 1.04
C GLY A 100 -2.28 -5.02 -0.31
N ASN A 101 -2.19 -4.26 -1.40
CA ASN A 101 -2.41 -4.73 -2.77
C ASN A 101 -1.29 -5.60 -3.38
N PHE A 102 -0.33 -6.03 -2.58
CA PHE A 102 0.77 -6.93 -2.94
C PHE A 102 1.75 -6.40 -4.01
N GLY A 103 1.61 -5.16 -4.46
CA GLY A 103 2.45 -4.61 -5.53
C GLY A 103 3.92 -4.49 -5.14
N ASN A 104 4.19 -3.91 -3.98
CA ASN A 104 5.54 -3.64 -3.49
C ASN A 104 6.31 -4.95 -3.18
N ILE A 105 5.72 -5.87 -2.43
CA ILE A 105 6.35 -7.17 -2.12
C ILE A 105 6.52 -8.03 -3.39
N LEU A 106 5.61 -7.94 -4.35
CA LEU A 106 5.74 -8.60 -5.65
C LEU A 106 6.93 -8.04 -6.44
N ALA A 107 7.19 -6.73 -6.35
CA ALA A 107 8.38 -6.14 -6.96
C ALA A 107 9.67 -6.71 -6.38
N SER A 108 9.74 -6.94 -5.07
CA SER A 108 10.88 -7.63 -4.44
C SER A 108 11.01 -9.08 -4.90
N TYR A 109 9.88 -9.78 -5.08
CA TYR A 109 9.87 -11.13 -5.65
C TYR A 109 10.44 -11.14 -7.09
N TYR A 110 10.05 -10.18 -7.94
CA TYR A 110 10.64 -10.04 -9.27
C TYR A 110 12.12 -9.71 -9.21
N ALA A 111 12.58 -8.87 -8.29
CA ALA A 111 14.01 -8.63 -8.06
C ALA A 111 14.76 -9.94 -7.77
N SER A 112 14.17 -10.83 -6.96
CA SER A 112 14.77 -12.15 -6.68
C SER A 112 14.84 -13.06 -7.92
N LEU A 113 13.84 -13.01 -8.79
CA LEU A 113 13.88 -13.73 -10.07
C LEU A 113 14.94 -13.16 -11.03
N MET A 114 15.33 -11.90 -10.85
CA MET A 114 16.42 -11.26 -11.60
C MET A 114 17.81 -11.53 -11.00
N GLY A 115 17.87 -12.28 -9.89
CA GLY A 115 19.11 -12.70 -9.24
C GLY A 115 19.45 -12.02 -7.93
N LEU A 116 18.58 -11.12 -7.41
CA LEU A 116 18.80 -10.53 -6.09
C LEU A 116 18.67 -11.61 -5.00
N PRO A 117 19.68 -11.81 -4.13
CA PRO A 117 19.69 -12.92 -3.18
C PRO A 117 18.78 -12.63 -1.96
N ILE A 118 17.49 -12.90 -2.11
CA ILE A 118 16.51 -12.76 -1.04
C ILE A 118 16.28 -14.11 -0.36
N ASN A 119 16.41 -14.12 0.98
CA ASN A 119 16.16 -15.28 1.83
C ASN A 119 14.67 -15.45 2.11
N LYS A 120 14.01 -14.39 2.61
CA LYS A 120 12.61 -14.44 3.01
C LYS A 120 11.88 -13.13 2.64
N PHE A 121 10.65 -13.27 2.18
CA PHE A 121 9.69 -12.17 1.99
C PHE A 121 8.75 -12.14 3.19
N ILE A 122 8.82 -11.11 4.00
CA ILE A 122 8.00 -10.94 5.20
C ILE A 122 6.84 -10.01 4.84
N CYS A 123 5.67 -10.59 4.69
CA CYS A 123 4.42 -9.90 4.36
C CYS A 123 3.74 -9.45 5.65
N ALA A 124 3.77 -8.15 5.91
CA ALA A 124 3.16 -7.58 7.10
C ALA A 124 1.76 -7.03 6.77
N SER A 125 0.76 -7.47 7.51
CA SER A 125 -0.63 -7.03 7.42
C SER A 125 -1.01 -6.21 8.66
N ASN A 126 -2.04 -5.37 8.54
CA ASN A 126 -2.74 -4.82 9.70
C ASN A 126 -3.87 -5.78 10.15
N SER A 127 -4.87 -5.29 10.90
CA SER A 127 -6.01 -6.11 11.34
C SER A 127 -6.80 -6.74 10.18
N ASN A 128 -6.66 -6.23 8.96
CA ASN A 128 -7.18 -6.85 7.74
C ASN A 128 -6.19 -7.91 7.23
N ASN A 129 -6.01 -8.97 7.98
CA ASN A 129 -4.92 -9.93 7.88
C ASN A 129 -5.14 -11.09 6.87
N VAL A 130 -5.93 -10.87 5.83
CA VAL A 130 -6.25 -11.89 4.81
C VAL A 130 -5.00 -12.52 4.19
N LEU A 131 -3.95 -11.72 3.94
CA LEU A 131 -2.68 -12.20 3.38
C LEU A 131 -1.90 -13.05 4.37
N THR A 132 -1.92 -12.69 5.65
CA THR A 132 -1.29 -13.47 6.72
C THR A 132 -1.88 -14.87 6.80
N ASP A 133 -3.21 -14.97 6.82
CA ASP A 133 -3.91 -16.25 6.86
C ASP A 133 -3.66 -17.06 5.58
N PHE A 134 -3.72 -16.41 4.41
CA PHE A 134 -3.41 -17.05 3.14
C PHE A 134 -2.00 -17.65 3.11
N ILE A 135 -0.98 -16.90 3.52
CA ILE A 135 0.41 -17.38 3.55
C ILE A 135 0.55 -18.60 4.47
N LYS A 136 -0.12 -18.59 5.63
CA LYS A 136 -0.06 -19.68 6.61
C LYS A 136 -0.83 -20.92 6.16
N THR A 137 -1.98 -20.74 5.51
CA THR A 137 -2.93 -21.85 5.27
C THR A 137 -3.01 -22.29 3.82
N GLY A 138 -2.65 -21.47 2.86
CA GLY A 138 -2.92 -21.67 1.43
C GLY A 138 -4.36 -21.32 1.03
N VAL A 139 -5.20 -20.90 1.99
CA VAL A 139 -6.60 -20.54 1.75
C VAL A 139 -6.74 -19.02 1.77
N TYR A 140 -7.19 -18.45 0.67
CA TYR A 140 -7.57 -17.04 0.60
C TYR A 140 -9.06 -16.89 0.80
N ASP A 141 -9.48 -16.20 1.86
CA ASP A 141 -10.90 -16.01 2.20
C ASP A 141 -11.18 -14.54 2.51
N LYS A 142 -11.93 -13.87 1.60
CA LYS A 142 -12.37 -12.48 1.78
C LYS A 142 -13.68 -12.35 2.58
N ASN A 143 -14.35 -13.47 2.93
CA ASN A 143 -15.59 -13.47 3.68
C ASN A 143 -15.33 -13.25 5.17
N ARG A 144 -14.88 -12.07 5.52
CA ARG A 144 -14.49 -11.65 6.87
C ARG A 144 -14.86 -10.20 7.14
N ASN A 145 -14.78 -9.77 8.39
CA ASN A 145 -14.99 -8.38 8.74
C ASN A 145 -13.91 -7.49 8.11
N PHE A 146 -14.33 -6.30 7.73
CA PHE A 146 -13.43 -5.22 7.31
C PHE A 146 -13.21 -4.28 8.49
N TYR A 147 -11.97 -3.89 8.72
CA TYR A 147 -11.57 -2.96 9.78
C TYR A 147 -10.98 -1.69 9.15
N THR A 148 -11.45 -0.54 9.61
CA THR A 148 -10.80 0.74 9.33
C THR A 148 -9.70 0.94 10.36
N THR A 149 -8.45 1.09 9.92
CA THR A 149 -7.27 1.15 10.79
C THR A 149 -6.49 2.45 10.62
N ILE A 150 -5.50 2.67 11.48
CA ILE A 150 -4.56 3.80 11.36
C ILE A 150 -3.53 3.60 10.23
N SER A 151 -3.50 2.43 9.57
CA SER A 151 -2.67 2.12 8.39
C SER A 151 -3.53 1.88 7.14
N PRO A 152 -4.30 2.87 6.67
CA PRO A 152 -5.41 2.68 5.73
C PRO A 152 -5.03 2.14 4.35
N SER A 153 -3.77 2.29 3.91
CA SER A 153 -3.34 1.72 2.63
C SER A 153 -3.29 0.18 2.63
N MET A 154 -3.38 -0.43 3.81
CA MET A 154 -3.42 -1.88 4.03
C MET A 154 -4.84 -2.37 4.35
N ASP A 155 -5.84 -1.49 4.40
CA ASP A 155 -7.26 -1.83 4.62
C ASP A 155 -7.84 -2.44 3.34
N ILE A 156 -7.62 -3.74 3.16
CA ILE A 156 -8.09 -4.48 2.00
C ILE A 156 -8.65 -5.86 2.39
N LEU A 157 -9.61 -6.35 1.63
CA LEU A 157 -10.04 -7.75 1.66
C LEU A 157 -9.65 -8.50 0.38
N VAL A 158 -9.34 -7.78 -0.71
CA VAL A 158 -8.86 -8.36 -1.96
C VAL A 158 -7.54 -7.71 -2.36
N SER A 159 -6.49 -8.52 -2.41
CA SER A 159 -5.14 -8.08 -2.77
C SER A 159 -4.91 -8.23 -4.27
N SER A 160 -4.90 -7.11 -4.99
CA SER A 160 -5.04 -7.07 -6.45
C SER A 160 -3.85 -7.62 -7.26
N ASN A 161 -2.64 -7.70 -6.68
CA ASN A 161 -1.47 -8.22 -7.40
C ASN A 161 -1.06 -9.63 -6.96
N LEU A 162 -1.75 -10.21 -5.98
CA LEU A 162 -1.45 -11.57 -5.53
C LEU A 162 -1.62 -12.60 -6.65
N GLU A 163 -2.61 -12.40 -7.54
CA GLU A 163 -2.82 -13.26 -8.71
C GLU A 163 -1.58 -13.40 -9.58
N ARG A 164 -0.74 -12.36 -9.68
CA ARG A 164 0.52 -12.41 -10.45
C ARG A 164 1.56 -13.31 -9.81
N LEU A 165 1.64 -13.32 -8.46
CA LEU A 165 2.47 -14.28 -7.76
C LEU A 165 1.95 -15.70 -8.00
N LEU A 166 0.63 -15.92 -7.84
CA LEU A 166 0.01 -17.24 -8.02
C LEU A 166 0.23 -17.77 -9.44
N TYR A 167 0.10 -16.91 -10.46
CA TYR A 167 0.42 -17.28 -11.83
C TYR A 167 1.86 -17.78 -11.96
N LYS A 168 2.82 -17.08 -11.37
CA LYS A 168 4.24 -17.53 -11.38
C LYS A 168 4.45 -18.83 -10.63
N LEU A 169 3.85 -18.98 -9.45
CA LEU A 169 4.00 -20.18 -8.62
C LEU A 169 3.27 -21.40 -9.19
N SER A 170 2.26 -21.22 -10.03
CA SER A 170 1.58 -22.29 -10.75
C SER A 170 2.32 -22.75 -12.02
N GLY A 171 3.53 -22.23 -12.28
CA GLY A 171 4.28 -22.52 -13.49
C GLY A 171 3.74 -21.81 -14.72
N ASP A 172 3.32 -20.58 -14.56
CA ASP A 172 2.71 -19.72 -15.61
C ASP A 172 1.41 -20.32 -16.18
N ASN A 173 0.64 -21.01 -15.33
CA ASN A 173 -0.61 -21.66 -15.72
C ASN A 173 -1.80 -20.70 -15.54
N ASP A 174 -2.30 -20.17 -16.66
CA ASP A 174 -3.41 -19.22 -16.72
C ASP A 174 -4.77 -19.85 -16.33
N GLU A 175 -5.03 -21.09 -16.72
CA GLU A 175 -6.28 -21.78 -16.42
C GLU A 175 -6.41 -22.07 -14.91
N VAL A 176 -5.32 -22.47 -14.26
CA VAL A 176 -5.31 -22.69 -12.80
C VAL A 176 -5.53 -21.35 -12.09
N THR A 177 -4.80 -20.30 -12.48
CA THR A 177 -4.93 -18.97 -11.87
C THR A 177 -6.33 -18.41 -12.07
N LYS A 178 -6.88 -18.52 -13.26
CA LYS A 178 -8.26 -18.13 -13.59
C LYS A 178 -9.29 -18.90 -12.75
N GLY A 179 -9.05 -20.18 -12.51
CA GLY A 179 -9.89 -21.00 -11.61
C GLY A 179 -9.96 -20.40 -10.20
N TRP A 180 -8.82 -20.06 -9.60
CA TRP A 180 -8.76 -19.43 -8.29
C TRP A 180 -9.44 -18.05 -8.26
N MET A 181 -9.22 -17.22 -9.28
CA MET A 181 -9.84 -15.89 -9.36
C MET A 181 -11.35 -15.96 -9.56
N ASN A 182 -11.86 -16.96 -10.32
CA ASN A 182 -13.28 -17.19 -10.45
C ASN A 182 -13.90 -17.66 -9.14
N ALA A 183 -13.27 -18.57 -8.40
CA ALA A 183 -13.71 -18.98 -7.06
C ALA A 183 -13.74 -17.80 -6.08
N LEU A 184 -12.70 -16.95 -6.09
CA LEU A 184 -12.69 -15.71 -5.29
C LEU A 184 -13.88 -14.79 -5.63
N LYS A 185 -14.26 -14.71 -6.90
CA LYS A 185 -15.38 -13.88 -7.35
C LYS A 185 -16.74 -14.48 -6.94
N SER A 186 -16.94 -15.79 -7.12
CA SER A 186 -18.22 -16.47 -6.92
C SER A 186 -18.47 -16.88 -5.48
N GLU A 187 -17.43 -17.35 -4.78
CA GLU A 187 -17.54 -17.94 -3.44
C GLU A 187 -16.88 -17.08 -2.35
N GLY A 188 -16.07 -16.09 -2.76
CA GLY A 188 -15.30 -15.23 -1.85
C GLY A 188 -14.03 -15.89 -1.33
N LYS A 189 -13.69 -17.10 -1.77
CA LYS A 189 -12.51 -17.83 -1.30
C LYS A 189 -11.96 -18.77 -2.38
N TYR A 190 -10.69 -19.13 -2.23
CA TYR A 190 -10.03 -20.22 -2.95
C TYR A 190 -8.95 -20.87 -2.10
N GLU A 191 -8.53 -22.05 -2.46
CA GLU A 191 -7.38 -22.76 -1.90
C GLU A 191 -6.40 -23.10 -3.02
N VAL A 192 -5.09 -22.84 -2.77
CA VAL A 192 -4.03 -23.20 -3.72
C VAL A 192 -3.62 -24.66 -3.54
N SER A 193 -3.00 -25.24 -4.57
CA SER A 193 -2.47 -26.60 -4.50
C SER A 193 -1.35 -26.73 -3.45
N ASP A 194 -1.13 -27.95 -2.96
CA ASP A 194 -0.09 -28.23 -1.97
C ASP A 194 1.31 -27.83 -2.45
N ASP A 195 1.60 -27.99 -3.74
CA ASP A 195 2.89 -27.59 -4.33
C ASP A 195 3.08 -26.07 -4.25
N VAL A 196 2.06 -25.29 -4.60
CA VAL A 196 2.09 -23.82 -4.50
C VAL A 196 2.18 -23.38 -3.05
N LYS A 197 1.43 -24.02 -2.16
CA LYS A 197 1.48 -23.77 -0.72
C LYS A 197 2.88 -24.04 -0.14
N ALA A 198 3.52 -25.12 -0.55
CA ALA A 198 4.88 -25.45 -0.12
C ALA A 198 5.88 -24.35 -0.50
N VAL A 199 5.81 -23.82 -1.73
CA VAL A 199 6.67 -22.71 -2.19
C VAL A 199 6.36 -21.42 -1.43
N ILE A 200 5.08 -21.14 -1.15
CA ILE A 200 4.69 -19.97 -0.36
C ILE A 200 5.30 -20.05 1.04
N ASN A 201 5.17 -21.19 1.72
CA ASN A 201 5.71 -21.39 3.06
C ASN A 201 7.25 -21.34 3.11
N ASP A 202 7.93 -21.83 2.05
CA ASP A 202 9.38 -21.72 1.93
C ASP A 202 9.85 -20.29 1.79
N LYS A 203 9.19 -19.47 0.95
CA LYS A 203 9.67 -18.14 0.58
C LYS A 203 9.07 -17.00 1.39
N PHE A 204 7.84 -17.15 1.86
CA PHE A 204 7.10 -16.09 2.52
C PHE A 204 6.87 -16.38 4.00
N TYR A 205 6.83 -15.31 4.77
CA TYR A 205 6.31 -15.29 6.13
C TYR A 205 5.17 -14.29 6.20
N GLY A 206 4.05 -14.63 6.83
CA GLY A 206 2.90 -13.76 7.04
C GLY A 206 2.70 -13.48 8.52
N GLY A 207 2.65 -12.20 8.88
CA GLY A 207 2.32 -11.73 10.22
C GLY A 207 1.39 -10.52 10.16
N PHE A 208 0.79 -10.17 11.30
CA PHE A 208 -0.05 -8.97 11.38
C PHE A 208 0.15 -8.22 12.69
N CYS A 209 -0.20 -6.93 12.66
CA CYS A 209 -0.14 -6.01 13.79
C CYS A 209 -1.42 -5.20 13.84
N ASP A 210 -2.07 -5.14 14.99
CA ASP A 210 -3.25 -4.28 15.23
C ASP A 210 -2.84 -2.83 15.54
N ASP A 211 -3.82 -1.94 15.61
CA ASP A 211 -3.57 -0.51 15.83
C ASP A 211 -2.85 -0.24 17.16
N LYS A 212 -3.25 -0.91 18.24
CA LYS A 212 -2.61 -0.76 19.55
C LYS A 212 -1.14 -1.12 19.54
N ASN A 213 -0.80 -2.24 18.91
CA ASN A 213 0.59 -2.68 18.79
C ASN A 213 1.35 -1.82 17.78
N THR A 214 0.68 -1.26 16.77
CA THR A 214 1.25 -0.29 15.83
C THR A 214 1.67 0.99 16.55
N GLU A 215 0.79 1.58 17.37
CA GLU A 215 1.09 2.75 18.19
C GLU A 215 2.25 2.46 19.16
N ALA A 216 2.22 1.33 19.86
CA ALA A 216 3.28 0.92 20.76
C ALA A 216 4.63 0.77 20.03
N THR A 217 4.62 0.29 18.78
CA THR A 217 5.83 0.16 17.97
C THR A 217 6.37 1.52 17.54
N ILE A 218 5.50 2.48 17.14
CA ILE A 218 5.92 3.85 16.85
C ILE A 218 6.59 4.48 18.07
N HIS A 219 5.95 4.36 19.23
CA HIS A 219 6.49 4.88 20.50
C HIS A 219 7.86 4.28 20.82
N GLU A 220 7.97 2.95 20.76
CA GLU A 220 9.23 2.24 21.02
C GLU A 220 10.35 2.68 20.09
N MET A 221 10.11 2.73 18.78
CA MET A 221 11.11 3.15 17.78
C MET A 221 11.55 4.60 18.01
N PHE A 222 10.62 5.47 18.35
CA PHE A 222 10.95 6.86 18.65
C PHE A 222 11.76 7.01 19.93
N GLU A 223 11.38 6.31 21.01
CA GLU A 223 12.08 6.41 22.30
C GLU A 223 13.46 5.75 22.28
N GLN A 224 13.57 4.57 21.69
CA GLN A 224 14.81 3.78 21.75
C GLN A 224 15.78 4.13 20.62
N ASP A 225 15.29 4.24 19.38
CA ASP A 225 16.13 4.39 18.19
C ASP A 225 16.10 5.82 17.63
N LYS A 226 15.30 6.72 18.21
CA LYS A 226 15.06 8.08 17.73
C LYS A 226 14.59 8.11 16.27
N TYR A 227 13.93 7.05 15.85
CA TYR A 227 13.38 6.90 14.51
C TYR A 227 11.88 7.13 14.48
N LEU A 228 11.45 8.20 13.81
CA LEU A 228 10.05 8.51 13.60
C LEU A 228 9.52 7.75 12.39
N CYS A 229 8.76 6.68 12.59
CA CYS A 229 8.16 5.93 11.50
C CYS A 229 6.66 6.24 11.33
N ASP A 230 6.15 6.02 10.13
CA ASP A 230 4.72 6.05 9.85
C ASP A 230 4.02 4.76 10.32
N THR A 231 2.69 4.79 10.34
CA THR A 231 1.87 3.68 10.82
C THR A 231 2.07 2.38 10.03
N HIS A 232 2.29 2.46 8.71
CA HIS A 232 2.51 1.28 7.86
C HIS A 232 3.90 0.67 8.12
N THR A 233 4.92 1.52 8.21
CA THR A 233 6.28 1.10 8.56
C THR A 233 6.31 0.46 9.94
N ALA A 234 5.56 1.00 10.91
CA ALA A 234 5.45 0.41 12.25
C ALA A 234 4.83 -0.99 12.24
N VAL A 235 3.77 -1.22 11.44
CA VAL A 235 3.24 -2.58 11.22
C VAL A 235 4.33 -3.52 10.70
N ALA A 236 5.12 -3.09 9.72
CA ALA A 236 6.20 -3.90 9.17
C ALA A 236 7.30 -4.21 10.20
N ILE A 237 7.71 -3.23 11.00
CA ILE A 237 8.68 -3.39 12.09
C ILE A 237 8.17 -4.39 13.13
N ASN A 238 6.91 -4.26 13.54
CA ASN A 238 6.32 -5.18 14.51
C ASN A 238 6.29 -6.62 14.00
N VAL A 239 5.83 -6.83 12.77
CA VAL A 239 5.81 -8.16 12.15
C VAL A 239 7.22 -8.72 11.96
N TYR A 240 8.21 -7.89 11.65
CA TYR A 240 9.61 -8.30 11.63
C TYR A 240 10.10 -8.80 13.00
N LYS A 241 9.75 -8.09 14.08
CA LYS A 241 10.07 -8.52 15.46
C LYS A 241 9.41 -9.86 15.80
N GLN A 242 8.16 -10.07 15.36
CA GLN A 242 7.48 -11.39 15.51
C GLN A 242 8.27 -12.46 14.77
N TYR A 243 8.62 -12.25 13.50
CA TYR A 243 9.39 -13.19 12.68
C TYR A 243 10.72 -13.58 13.33
N VAL A 244 11.51 -12.62 13.78
CA VAL A 244 12.79 -12.86 14.44
C VAL A 244 12.58 -13.61 15.77
N GLY A 245 11.56 -13.26 16.54
CA GLY A 245 11.21 -13.91 17.79
C GLY A 245 10.80 -15.38 17.61
N GLU A 246 10.07 -15.68 16.53
CA GLU A 246 9.61 -17.05 16.22
C GLU A 246 10.69 -17.93 15.60
N THR A 247 11.56 -17.36 14.75
CA THR A 247 12.50 -18.13 13.93
C THR A 247 13.95 -18.09 14.43
N GLY A 248 14.32 -17.05 15.16
CA GLY A 248 15.71 -16.74 15.51
C GLY A 248 16.58 -16.33 14.32
N ASP A 249 15.98 -16.05 13.14
CA ASP A 249 16.71 -15.66 11.94
C ASP A 249 17.42 -14.31 12.14
N LYS A 250 18.72 -14.28 11.85
CA LYS A 250 19.60 -13.11 11.98
C LYS A 250 20.02 -12.54 10.62
N THR A 251 19.44 -13.01 9.54
CA THR A 251 19.72 -12.52 8.19
C THR A 251 19.43 -11.02 8.12
N PRO A 252 20.37 -10.19 7.63
CA PRO A 252 20.14 -8.77 7.47
C PRO A 252 18.84 -8.51 6.71
N SER A 253 18.07 -7.54 7.19
CA SER A 253 16.71 -7.33 6.70
C SER A 253 16.50 -5.88 6.25
N VAL A 254 15.84 -5.71 5.11
CA VAL A 254 15.38 -4.41 4.59
C VAL A 254 13.89 -4.28 4.87
N ILE A 255 13.52 -3.23 5.61
CA ILE A 255 12.12 -2.90 5.89
C ILE A 255 11.70 -1.75 4.97
N ALA A 256 10.69 -1.97 4.15
CA ALA A 256 10.18 -0.95 3.25
C ALA A 256 9.41 0.13 4.04
N SER A 257 9.98 1.34 4.11
CA SER A 257 9.31 2.53 4.65
C SER A 257 8.52 3.19 3.52
N THR A 258 7.20 3.02 3.53
CA THR A 258 6.36 3.31 2.36
C THR A 258 5.65 4.66 2.40
N ALA A 259 5.67 5.35 3.54
CA ALA A 259 5.02 6.64 3.72
C ALA A 259 5.80 7.55 4.67
N SER A 260 5.45 8.84 4.64
CA SER A 260 5.95 9.78 5.64
C SER A 260 5.09 9.75 6.90
N PRO A 261 5.68 9.81 8.12
CA PRO A 261 4.94 9.94 9.38
C PRO A 261 4.03 11.16 9.39
N TYR A 262 4.40 12.24 8.74
CA TYR A 262 3.61 13.46 8.63
C TYR A 262 2.31 13.30 7.81
N LYS A 263 2.19 12.26 7.00
CA LYS A 263 0.93 11.94 6.31
C LYS A 263 -0.14 11.39 7.27
N PHE A 264 0.30 10.83 8.38
CA PHE A 264 -0.54 10.23 9.42
C PHE A 264 -0.28 10.92 10.76
N SER A 265 -0.09 12.24 10.73
CA SER A 265 0.40 13.07 11.84
C SER A 265 -0.41 12.86 13.12
N LYS A 266 -1.72 12.69 13.03
CA LYS A 266 -2.57 12.42 14.20
C LYS A 266 -2.15 11.13 14.91
N ALA A 267 -2.20 10.00 14.23
CA ALA A 267 -1.90 8.70 14.82
C ALA A 267 -0.44 8.61 15.31
N VAL A 268 0.49 9.22 14.55
CA VAL A 268 1.91 9.24 14.93
C VAL A 268 2.14 10.11 16.16
N LEU A 269 1.50 11.28 16.23
CA LEU A 269 1.62 12.19 17.40
C LEU A 269 1.00 11.56 18.65
N GLU A 270 -0.18 10.93 18.53
CA GLU A 270 -0.81 10.16 19.63
C GLU A 270 0.10 9.05 20.16
N ALA A 271 0.83 8.38 19.25
CA ALA A 271 1.76 7.33 19.64
C ALA A 271 3.04 7.87 20.31
N VAL A 272 3.59 8.97 19.83
CA VAL A 272 4.82 9.59 20.36
C VAL A 272 4.55 10.30 21.68
N GLU A 273 3.42 10.99 21.79
CA GLU A 273 3.00 11.77 22.96
C GLU A 273 1.62 11.30 23.48
N PRO A 274 1.50 10.11 24.10
CA PRO A 274 0.21 9.49 24.42
C PRO A 274 -0.68 10.30 25.38
N ASN A 275 -0.10 11.24 26.12
CA ASN A 275 -0.80 12.06 27.12
C ASN A 275 -0.95 13.53 26.70
N ALA A 276 -0.50 13.90 25.50
CA ALA A 276 -0.59 15.26 25.03
C ALA A 276 -1.99 15.60 24.53
N THR A 277 -2.38 16.86 24.70
CA THR A 277 -3.59 17.37 24.06
C THR A 277 -3.28 17.65 22.59
N LEU A 278 -3.98 16.98 21.68
CA LEU A 278 -3.75 17.16 20.26
C LEU A 278 -4.20 18.56 19.79
N PRO A 279 -3.47 19.17 18.87
CA PRO A 279 -3.91 20.36 18.16
C PRO A 279 -5.23 20.11 17.38
N GLU A 280 -5.99 21.18 17.13
CA GLU A 280 -7.30 21.08 16.48
C GLU A 280 -7.21 20.73 14.98
N THR A 281 -6.17 21.18 14.30
CA THR A 281 -6.02 20.96 12.86
C THR A 281 -4.88 19.99 12.55
N GLU A 282 -5.02 19.25 11.45
CA GLU A 282 -3.95 18.32 10.99
C GLU A 282 -2.65 19.08 10.65
N PHE A 283 -2.74 20.32 10.18
CA PHE A 283 -1.56 21.13 9.91
C PHE A 283 -0.82 21.52 11.18
N ASP A 284 -1.55 21.83 12.25
CA ASP A 284 -0.95 22.13 13.54
C ASP A 284 -0.39 20.85 14.19
N MET A 285 -0.98 19.67 13.94
CA MET A 285 -0.41 18.37 14.32
C MET A 285 0.91 18.08 13.60
N VAL A 286 1.06 18.47 12.34
CA VAL A 286 2.35 18.38 11.61
C VAL A 286 3.40 19.27 12.27
N ASP A 287 3.04 20.52 12.59
CA ASP A 287 3.94 21.47 13.24
C ASP A 287 4.36 20.97 14.63
N GLU A 288 3.41 20.42 15.42
CA GLU A 288 3.72 19.85 16.75
C GLU A 288 4.56 18.57 16.65
N LEU A 289 4.25 17.68 15.71
CA LEU A 289 5.05 16.47 15.48
C LEU A 289 6.49 16.80 15.08
N HIS A 290 6.69 17.85 14.25
CA HIS A 290 8.03 18.37 13.94
C HIS A 290 8.74 18.86 15.19
N LYS A 291 8.07 19.66 16.00
CA LYS A 291 8.64 20.20 17.24
C LYS A 291 9.06 19.12 18.24
N VAL A 292 8.22 18.08 18.42
CA VAL A 292 8.49 16.97 19.34
C VAL A 292 9.61 16.07 18.81
N SER A 293 9.58 15.75 17.51
CA SER A 293 10.49 14.77 16.94
C SER A 293 11.80 15.34 16.42
N GLY A 294 11.83 16.63 16.07
CA GLY A 294 12.95 17.24 15.34
C GLY A 294 13.12 16.70 13.91
N ALA A 295 12.29 15.77 13.46
CA ALA A 295 12.35 15.23 12.10
C ALA A 295 11.90 16.27 11.08
N GLU A 296 12.57 16.32 9.92
CA GLU A 296 12.27 17.31 8.90
C GLU A 296 10.91 17.04 8.22
N VAL A 297 10.07 18.07 8.10
CA VAL A 297 8.80 17.97 7.36
C VAL A 297 9.10 18.00 5.86
N PRO A 298 8.69 16.98 5.09
CA PRO A 298 8.91 16.99 3.64
C PRO A 298 8.36 18.25 2.97
N ALA A 299 9.16 18.89 2.12
CA ALA A 299 8.80 20.16 1.49
C ALA A 299 7.41 20.19 0.81
N PRO A 300 6.94 19.11 0.16
CA PRO A 300 5.59 19.07 -0.39
C PRO A 300 4.47 19.20 0.65
N LEU A 301 4.70 18.73 1.88
CA LEU A 301 3.75 18.85 2.99
C LEU A 301 3.88 20.20 3.72
N ALA A 302 5.11 20.63 4.00
CA ALA A 302 5.37 21.93 4.64
C ALA A 302 4.76 23.10 3.85
N ASN A 303 4.84 23.05 2.53
CA ASN A 303 4.28 24.08 1.65
C ASN A 303 2.78 23.95 1.42
N LEU A 304 2.18 22.82 1.79
CA LEU A 304 0.77 22.54 1.48
C LEU A 304 -0.20 23.54 2.13
N LYS A 305 0.07 23.93 3.37
CA LYS A 305 -0.73 24.89 4.16
C LYS A 305 -0.96 26.22 3.41
N ASN A 306 0.01 26.63 2.58
CA ASN A 306 0.00 27.92 1.86
C ASN A 306 -0.55 27.80 0.44
N LYS A 307 -0.88 26.60 -0.05
CA LYS A 307 -1.40 26.43 -1.41
C LYS A 307 -2.89 26.76 -1.48
N THR A 308 -3.30 27.40 -2.57
CA THR A 308 -4.71 27.65 -2.85
C THR A 308 -5.33 26.42 -3.52
N ALA A 309 -6.48 25.98 -3.02
CA ALA A 309 -7.25 24.90 -3.65
C ALA A 309 -7.67 25.31 -5.08
N ARG A 310 -7.35 24.47 -6.06
CA ARG A 310 -7.69 24.68 -7.48
C ARG A 310 -8.96 23.95 -7.87
N PHE A 311 -9.29 22.88 -7.16
CA PHE A 311 -10.41 22.01 -7.46
C PHE A 311 -11.37 21.95 -6.28
N SER A 312 -12.67 22.04 -6.59
CA SER A 312 -13.75 21.94 -5.59
C SER A 312 -14.93 21.10 -6.09
N ASP A 313 -14.75 20.43 -7.24
CA ASP A 313 -15.83 19.69 -7.86
C ASP A 313 -16.21 18.46 -7.01
N VAL A 314 -17.52 18.26 -6.88
CA VAL A 314 -18.11 17.11 -6.19
C VAL A 314 -19.19 16.51 -7.09
N THR A 315 -19.20 15.19 -7.23
CA THR A 315 -20.22 14.51 -8.03
C THR A 315 -20.82 13.31 -7.31
N GLU A 316 -22.00 12.89 -7.73
CA GLU A 316 -22.64 11.65 -7.29
C GLU A 316 -22.01 10.45 -8.01
N VAL A 317 -22.08 9.25 -7.40
CA VAL A 317 -21.54 8.01 -7.98
C VAL A 317 -22.08 7.72 -9.38
N ASN A 318 -23.38 7.93 -9.57
CA ASN A 318 -24.05 7.69 -10.86
C ASN A 318 -23.73 8.73 -11.93
N ALA A 319 -23.15 9.86 -11.58
CA ALA A 319 -22.77 10.94 -12.51
C ALA A 319 -21.25 10.96 -12.82
N MET A 320 -20.47 10.02 -12.28
CA MET A 320 -19.02 9.95 -12.47
C MET A 320 -18.63 9.86 -13.94
N GLU A 321 -19.33 9.05 -14.74
CA GLU A 321 -19.06 8.88 -16.17
C GLU A 321 -19.22 10.21 -16.93
N ASN A 322 -20.33 10.88 -16.72
CA ASN A 322 -20.60 12.18 -17.37
C ASN A 322 -19.56 13.25 -16.94
N TYR A 323 -19.16 13.23 -15.66
CA TYR A 323 -18.10 14.12 -15.20
C TYR A 323 -16.78 13.86 -15.92
N VAL A 324 -16.37 12.61 -16.06
CA VAL A 324 -15.11 12.23 -16.72
C VAL A 324 -15.13 12.63 -18.20
N LEU A 325 -16.21 12.30 -18.93
CA LEU A 325 -16.33 12.67 -20.34
C LEU A 325 -16.35 14.19 -20.52
N GLY A 326 -17.13 14.92 -19.72
CA GLY A 326 -17.18 16.37 -19.74
C GLY A 326 -15.82 17.03 -19.42
N ALA A 327 -15.05 16.48 -18.47
CA ALA A 327 -13.72 16.96 -18.16
C ALA A 327 -12.71 16.75 -19.30
N LEU A 328 -12.97 15.77 -20.17
CA LEU A 328 -12.19 15.49 -21.39
C LEU A 328 -12.70 16.27 -22.61
N GLY A 329 -13.82 16.97 -22.51
CA GLY A 329 -14.46 17.68 -23.63
C GLY A 329 -15.16 16.72 -24.61
N ILE A 330 -15.58 15.54 -24.16
CA ILE A 330 -16.27 14.50 -24.93
C ILE A 330 -17.76 14.53 -24.57
N GLU A 331 -18.63 14.63 -25.58
CA GLU A 331 -20.09 14.64 -25.42
C GLU A 331 -20.71 13.21 -25.36
#